data_fcb411e16c07742738d12fdd51e04ce4
#
_entry.id   fcb411e16c07742738d12fdd51e04ce4
#
_cell.length_a   1.000
_cell.length_b   1.000
_cell.length_c   1.000
_cell.angle_alpha   90.00
_cell.angle_beta   90.00
_cell.angle_gamma   90.00
#
_symmetry.space_group_name_H-M   'P 1'
#
loop_
_entity.id
_entity.type
_entity.pdbx_description
1 polymer ?
#
loop_
_entity_poly.entity_id
_entity_poly.type
_entity_poly.pdbx_seq_one_letter_code
_entity_poly.pdbx_strand_id
1 'polypeptide(L)'
;MYESDNLKQTDKETFIYTIDKDKDFKILQLTDLHLGFGFISRKKDKLALNAVTKIIHKAKPDMIVLTGDSIFPFLPKAGTLNNRKQAYKLMKFMDSFAIPYTLVFGNHDCEMGSTCNKEELAQIYKTGKYCIFTEGRKELTGVGNFFINLADSDGNVLLPLVMLDSNMYGDGGWFYSGFDRIHDDQVDWCMNKLTNLKKCNPDIKAMAFFHMPPAEFKEAYRKMKLGDKSVIYQHGSIAEKNEYFGISKFKGTFFNKAVENGVIKWMFCGHDHLNTLSLIYKGIQMTYGMSIDYLGYKDIDKSYIQRGGTLITRKSDGRILVSMVPLGAVISTRVSGKKNKE
;
A
#
# COMPACT_ATOMS: atom_id res chain seq x y z
N MET A 1 -19.95 -2.26 7.50
CA MET A 1 -19.32 -2.94 6.31
C MET A 1 -19.94 -2.34 5.07
N TYR A 2 -19.15 -2.11 4.03
CA TYR A 2 -19.67 -1.63 2.75
C TYR A 2 -20.68 -2.65 2.18
N GLU A 3 -21.90 -2.21 1.99
CA GLU A 3 -22.97 -3.00 1.39
C GLU A 3 -23.25 -2.48 -0.02
N SER A 4 -23.10 -3.34 -1.01
CA SER A 4 -23.35 -3.05 -2.43
C SER A 4 -23.68 -4.34 -3.14
N ASP A 5 -24.54 -4.27 -4.15
CA ASP A 5 -24.86 -5.40 -5.04
C ASP A 5 -23.60 -5.97 -5.73
N ASN A 6 -22.55 -5.14 -5.84
CA ASN A 6 -21.27 -5.53 -6.43
C ASN A 6 -20.29 -6.19 -5.46
N LEU A 7 -20.58 -6.22 -4.15
CA LEU A 7 -19.68 -6.79 -3.14
C LEU A 7 -20.33 -7.96 -2.42
N LYS A 8 -19.63 -9.10 -2.40
CA LYS A 8 -20.01 -10.28 -1.65
C LYS A 8 -18.82 -10.79 -0.85
N GLN A 9 -18.98 -10.95 0.46
CA GLN A 9 -18.01 -11.69 1.27
C GLN A 9 -18.32 -13.19 1.17
N THR A 10 -17.35 -14.00 0.71
CA THR A 10 -17.53 -15.44 0.49
C THR A 10 -17.06 -16.28 1.67
N ASP A 11 -16.06 -15.79 2.40
CA ASP A 11 -15.54 -16.38 3.64
C ASP A 11 -14.94 -15.28 4.55
N LYS A 12 -14.34 -15.66 5.68
CA LYS A 12 -13.78 -14.70 6.66
C LYS A 12 -12.65 -13.82 6.09
N GLU A 13 -12.10 -14.18 4.95
CA GLU A 13 -10.88 -13.57 4.40
C GLU A 13 -10.95 -13.29 2.90
N THR A 14 -12.14 -13.44 2.30
CA THR A 14 -12.28 -13.26 0.84
C THR A 14 -13.56 -12.50 0.51
N PHE A 15 -13.36 -11.43 -0.27
CA PHE A 15 -14.43 -10.69 -0.93
C PHE A 15 -14.37 -10.93 -2.43
N ILE A 16 -15.53 -10.96 -3.06
CA ILE A 16 -15.69 -10.83 -4.51
C ILE A 16 -16.28 -9.45 -4.77
N TYR A 17 -15.60 -8.66 -5.60
CA TYR A 17 -16.06 -7.35 -6.05
C TYR A 17 -16.29 -7.40 -7.56
N THR A 18 -17.57 -7.33 -7.96
CA THR A 18 -17.97 -7.42 -9.37
C THR A 18 -17.68 -6.12 -10.10
N ILE A 19 -16.96 -6.23 -11.23
CA ILE A 19 -16.60 -5.11 -12.09
C ILE A 19 -17.04 -5.38 -13.53
N ASP A 20 -17.22 -4.32 -14.31
CA ASP A 20 -17.43 -4.43 -15.76
C ASP A 20 -16.07 -4.76 -16.44
N LYS A 21 -15.95 -5.99 -16.95
CA LYS A 21 -14.69 -6.46 -17.57
C LYS A 21 -14.30 -5.67 -18.82
N ASP A 22 -15.27 -5.07 -19.50
CA ASP A 22 -15.10 -4.35 -20.77
C ASP A 22 -14.78 -2.87 -20.56
N LYS A 23 -14.69 -2.43 -19.31
CA LYS A 23 -14.25 -1.10 -18.92
C LYS A 23 -12.92 -1.12 -18.16
N ASP A 24 -12.21 0.00 -18.24
CA ASP A 24 -11.04 0.24 -17.39
C ASP A 24 -11.49 0.33 -15.94
N PHE A 25 -10.74 -0.31 -15.04
CA PHE A 25 -10.94 -0.22 -13.60
C PHE A 25 -9.70 0.41 -12.94
N LYS A 26 -9.91 1.49 -12.19
CA LYS A 26 -8.85 2.32 -11.61
C LYS A 26 -8.77 2.12 -10.10
N ILE A 27 -7.61 1.69 -9.62
CA ILE A 27 -7.28 1.59 -8.21
C ILE A 27 -6.29 2.70 -7.88
N LEU A 28 -6.61 3.51 -6.87
CA LEU A 28 -5.70 4.54 -6.35
C LEU A 28 -5.06 4.05 -5.06
N GLN A 29 -3.75 3.80 -5.08
CA GLN A 29 -2.98 3.60 -3.86
C GLN A 29 -2.65 4.97 -3.25
N LEU A 30 -2.94 5.11 -1.95
CA LEU A 30 -2.48 6.19 -1.08
C LEU A 30 -1.74 5.57 0.10
N THR A 31 -0.67 6.19 0.56
CA THR A 31 0.16 5.65 1.63
C THR A 31 0.73 6.76 2.51
N ASP A 32 1.09 6.42 3.74
CA ASP A 32 1.81 7.31 4.65
C ASP A 32 1.12 8.68 4.81
N LEU A 33 -0.18 8.65 5.17
CA LEU A 33 -0.94 9.88 5.39
C LEU A 33 -0.55 10.58 6.69
N HIS A 34 -0.15 9.80 7.70
CA HIS A 34 0.27 10.27 9.03
C HIS A 34 -0.66 11.30 9.65
N LEU A 35 -1.98 11.03 9.60
CA LEU A 35 -3.00 11.92 10.16
C LEU A 35 -3.00 11.85 11.70
N GLY A 36 -2.51 12.90 12.33
CA GLY A 36 -2.41 12.98 13.79
C GLY A 36 -3.74 13.30 14.47
N PHE A 37 -4.60 14.10 13.82
CA PHE A 37 -5.90 14.57 14.34
C PHE A 37 -5.87 15.11 15.78
N GLY A 38 -4.68 15.46 16.27
CA GLY A 38 -4.46 16.08 17.57
C GLY A 38 -4.34 17.60 17.50
N PHE A 39 -4.03 18.21 18.63
CA PHE A 39 -3.93 19.66 18.69
C PHE A 39 -2.63 20.20 18.06
N ILE A 40 -1.53 19.42 18.07
CA ILE A 40 -0.25 19.82 17.47
C ILE A 40 -0.30 19.66 15.95
N SER A 41 -0.87 18.55 15.44
CA SER A 41 -0.85 18.20 14.01
C SER A 41 -1.88 18.95 13.17
N ARG A 42 -2.82 19.69 13.77
CA ARG A 42 -4.03 20.26 13.13
C ARG A 42 -3.77 20.93 11.76
N LYS A 43 -2.69 21.73 11.66
CA LYS A 43 -2.36 22.43 10.39
C LYS A 43 -1.87 21.45 9.33
N LYS A 44 -1.03 20.49 9.72
CA LYS A 44 -0.46 19.45 8.85
C LYS A 44 -1.53 18.46 8.40
N ASP A 45 -2.42 18.05 9.29
CA ASP A 45 -3.59 17.24 8.96
C ASP A 45 -4.46 17.89 7.87
N LYS A 46 -4.70 19.20 7.98
CA LYS A 46 -5.45 19.92 6.95
C LYS A 46 -4.77 19.90 5.59
N LEU A 47 -3.43 19.99 5.56
CA LEU A 47 -2.66 19.88 4.31
C LEU A 47 -2.77 18.49 3.72
N ALA A 48 -2.61 17.44 4.54
CA ALA A 48 -2.72 16.05 4.11
C ALA A 48 -4.13 15.72 3.57
N LEU A 49 -5.18 16.09 4.30
CA LEU A 49 -6.57 15.89 3.85
C LEU A 49 -6.86 16.60 2.53
N ASN A 50 -6.38 17.85 2.36
CA ASN A 50 -6.51 18.58 1.11
C ASN A 50 -5.73 17.91 -0.04
N ALA A 51 -4.53 17.38 0.23
CA ALA A 51 -3.75 16.66 -0.75
C ALA A 51 -4.48 15.40 -1.22
N VAL A 52 -4.98 14.58 -0.29
CA VAL A 52 -5.78 13.38 -0.60
C VAL A 52 -6.99 13.76 -1.46
N THR A 53 -7.75 14.78 -1.07
CA THR A 53 -8.92 15.25 -1.84
C THR A 53 -8.55 15.61 -3.28
N LYS A 54 -7.48 16.39 -3.47
CA LYS A 54 -7.02 16.78 -4.82
C LYS A 54 -6.59 15.59 -5.66
N ILE A 55 -5.89 14.63 -5.06
CA ILE A 55 -5.40 13.43 -5.75
C ILE A 55 -6.57 12.55 -6.17
N ILE A 56 -7.55 12.31 -5.29
CA ILE A 56 -8.76 11.54 -5.61
C ILE A 56 -9.52 12.19 -6.77
N HIS A 57 -9.75 13.51 -6.72
CA HIS A 57 -10.44 14.21 -7.80
C HIS A 57 -9.67 14.16 -9.13
N LYS A 58 -8.34 14.20 -9.09
CA LYS A 58 -7.48 14.09 -10.28
C LYS A 58 -7.46 12.66 -10.85
N ALA A 59 -7.36 11.66 -9.99
CA ALA A 59 -7.27 10.25 -10.39
C ALA A 59 -8.61 9.67 -10.82
N LYS A 60 -9.72 10.11 -10.20
CA LYS A 60 -11.08 9.56 -10.38
C LYS A 60 -11.07 8.04 -10.29
N PRO A 61 -10.67 7.45 -9.15
CA PRO A 61 -10.56 6.02 -9.00
C PRO A 61 -11.93 5.37 -8.79
N ASP A 62 -12.00 4.09 -9.13
CA ASP A 62 -13.14 3.21 -8.84
C ASP A 62 -12.98 2.54 -7.46
N MET A 63 -11.75 2.42 -6.97
CA MET A 63 -11.41 1.87 -5.64
C MET A 63 -10.16 2.57 -5.09
N ILE A 64 -10.05 2.68 -3.76
CA ILE A 64 -8.87 3.23 -3.07
C ILE A 64 -8.26 2.16 -2.18
N VAL A 65 -6.92 2.04 -2.17
CA VAL A 65 -6.16 1.18 -1.25
C VAL A 65 -5.23 2.05 -0.43
N LEU A 66 -5.41 2.04 0.89
CA LEU A 66 -4.49 2.68 1.84
C LEU A 66 -3.43 1.66 2.26
N THR A 67 -2.16 1.93 1.96
CA THR A 67 -1.07 0.98 2.24
C THR A 67 -0.28 1.33 3.49
N GLY A 68 -1.01 1.56 4.60
CA GLY A 68 -0.45 1.73 5.95
C GLY A 68 -0.04 3.16 6.29
N ASP A 69 0.31 3.34 7.56
CA ASP A 69 0.67 4.60 8.19
C ASP A 69 -0.33 5.72 7.90
N SER A 70 -1.61 5.34 7.96
CA SER A 70 -2.72 6.25 7.66
C SER A 70 -3.00 7.22 8.81
N ILE A 71 -2.75 6.78 10.05
CA ILE A 71 -2.87 7.59 11.28
C ILE A 71 -1.55 7.60 12.05
N PHE A 72 -1.37 8.58 12.93
CA PHE A 72 -0.11 8.76 13.65
C PHE A 72 -0.35 9.15 15.12
N PRO A 73 -0.59 8.18 16.01
CA PRO A 73 -0.80 8.41 17.44
C PRO A 73 0.53 8.59 18.19
N PHE A 74 1.23 9.68 17.88
CA PHE A 74 2.52 9.98 18.48
C PHE A 74 2.49 11.33 19.19
N LEU A 75 2.50 11.33 20.53
CA LEU A 75 2.28 12.50 21.36
C LEU A 75 3.14 13.72 20.99
N PRO A 76 4.45 13.59 20.76
CA PRO A 76 5.31 14.75 20.43
C PRO A 76 4.97 15.45 19.11
N LYS A 77 4.35 14.75 18.15
CA LYS A 77 4.02 15.31 16.83
C LYS A 77 2.53 15.50 16.60
N ALA A 78 1.71 14.54 17.01
CA ALA A 78 0.27 14.61 16.88
C ALA A 78 -0.40 15.41 18.01
N GLY A 79 0.17 15.37 19.22
CA GLY A 79 -0.46 15.90 20.42
C GLY A 79 -1.53 14.96 21.00
N THR A 80 -1.53 13.68 20.62
CA THR A 80 -2.45 12.66 21.10
C THR A 80 -1.90 11.26 20.83
N LEU A 81 -2.31 10.32 21.69
CA LEU A 81 -2.12 8.86 21.51
C LEU A 81 -3.44 8.16 21.15
N ASN A 82 -4.52 8.93 20.94
CA ASN A 82 -5.86 8.37 20.74
C ASN A 82 -6.05 7.95 19.27
N ASN A 83 -5.50 6.77 18.91
CA ASN A 83 -5.65 6.21 17.57
C ASN A 83 -7.09 5.73 17.27
N ARG A 84 -7.91 5.42 18.30
CA ARG A 84 -9.35 5.16 18.13
C ARG A 84 -10.05 6.35 17.46
N LYS A 85 -9.81 7.55 18.00
CA LYS A 85 -10.38 8.80 17.45
C LYS A 85 -9.81 9.13 16.06
N GLN A 86 -8.53 8.86 15.86
CA GLN A 86 -7.85 9.08 14.57
C GLN A 86 -8.44 8.17 13.48
N ALA A 87 -8.57 6.87 13.74
CA ALA A 87 -9.16 5.89 12.82
C ALA A 87 -10.62 6.25 12.47
N TYR A 88 -11.41 6.64 13.46
CA TYR A 88 -12.80 7.05 13.23
C TYR A 88 -12.90 8.29 12.33
N LYS A 89 -12.02 9.27 12.51
CA LYS A 89 -11.97 10.47 11.66
C LYS A 89 -11.50 10.16 10.25
N LEU A 90 -10.47 9.31 10.09
CA LEU A 90 -10.02 8.85 8.79
C LEU A 90 -11.13 8.10 8.06
N MET A 91 -11.76 7.13 8.71
CA MET A 91 -12.88 6.37 8.15
C MET A 91 -13.98 7.30 7.63
N LYS A 92 -14.44 8.25 8.45
CA LYS A 92 -15.46 9.23 8.04
C LYS A 92 -15.02 10.12 6.88
N PHE A 93 -13.76 10.51 6.84
CA PHE A 93 -13.19 11.27 5.73
C PHE A 93 -13.19 10.45 4.45
N MET A 94 -12.75 9.20 4.49
CA MET A 94 -12.78 8.31 3.33
C MET A 94 -14.20 8.02 2.86
N ASP A 95 -15.13 7.76 3.78
CA ASP A 95 -16.55 7.55 3.47
C ASP A 95 -17.20 8.75 2.76
N SER A 96 -16.71 9.97 2.98
CA SER A 96 -17.24 11.19 2.36
C SER A 96 -17.07 11.24 0.84
N PHE A 97 -16.15 10.46 0.28
CA PHE A 97 -15.95 10.36 -1.17
C PHE A 97 -16.93 9.42 -1.87
N ALA A 98 -17.64 8.58 -1.12
CA ALA A 98 -18.54 7.56 -1.64
C ALA A 98 -17.85 6.62 -2.67
N ILE A 99 -16.56 6.36 -2.49
CA ILE A 99 -15.74 5.45 -3.28
C ILE A 99 -15.37 4.26 -2.39
N PRO A 100 -15.53 3.01 -2.83
CA PRO A 100 -15.04 1.85 -2.10
C PRO A 100 -13.56 1.96 -1.77
N TYR A 101 -13.20 1.69 -0.52
CA TYR A 101 -11.80 1.68 -0.12
C TYR A 101 -11.47 0.51 0.78
N THR A 102 -10.20 0.15 0.78
CA THR A 102 -9.63 -0.87 1.67
C THR A 102 -8.31 -0.37 2.25
N LEU A 103 -7.79 -1.07 3.23
CA LEU A 103 -6.52 -0.71 3.87
C LEU A 103 -5.73 -1.93 4.34
N VAL A 104 -4.43 -1.71 4.50
CA VAL A 104 -3.54 -2.51 5.33
C VAL A 104 -2.95 -1.62 6.42
N PHE A 105 -2.51 -2.20 7.54
CA PHE A 105 -1.85 -1.45 8.60
C PHE A 105 -0.37 -1.20 8.29
N GLY A 106 0.12 -0.05 8.75
CA GLY A 106 1.53 0.27 8.84
C GLY A 106 2.04 0.18 10.28
N ASN A 107 3.32 0.48 10.49
CA ASN A 107 3.93 0.39 11.81
C ASN A 107 3.53 1.55 12.73
N HIS A 108 3.09 2.68 12.18
CA HIS A 108 2.68 3.83 12.98
C HIS A 108 1.19 3.85 13.34
N ASP A 109 0.33 3.02 12.74
CA ASP A 109 -1.10 3.02 13.06
C ASP A 109 -1.39 2.62 14.52
N CYS A 110 -0.48 1.84 15.14
CA CYS A 110 -0.58 1.36 16.52
C CYS A 110 0.71 1.61 17.30
N GLU A 111 1.14 2.86 17.39
CA GLU A 111 2.33 3.23 18.18
C GLU A 111 2.21 2.83 19.65
N MET A 112 3.37 2.64 20.31
CA MET A 112 3.43 2.31 21.72
C MET A 112 2.70 3.37 22.57
N GLY A 113 1.79 2.90 23.43
CA GLY A 113 0.96 3.75 24.28
C GLY A 113 -0.32 4.26 23.61
N SER A 114 -0.60 3.88 22.35
CA SER A 114 -1.87 4.21 21.71
C SER A 114 -3.06 3.49 22.38
N THR A 115 -4.25 4.05 22.21
CA THR A 115 -5.46 3.60 22.92
C THR A 115 -6.05 2.31 22.39
N CYS A 116 -5.72 1.92 21.17
CA CYS A 116 -6.20 0.70 20.51
C CYS A 116 -5.06 -0.11 19.90
N ASN A 117 -5.18 -1.43 19.97
CA ASN A 117 -4.40 -2.34 19.15
C ASN A 117 -4.97 -2.48 17.73
N LYS A 118 -4.33 -3.28 16.86
CA LYS A 118 -4.77 -3.48 15.47
C LYS A 118 -6.14 -4.14 15.37
N GLU A 119 -6.45 -5.09 16.24
CA GLU A 119 -7.75 -5.79 16.29
C GLU A 119 -8.89 -4.82 16.62
N GLU A 120 -8.68 -3.92 17.55
CA GLU A 120 -9.66 -2.89 17.91
C GLU A 120 -9.83 -1.85 16.79
N LEU A 121 -8.75 -1.46 16.12
CA LEU A 121 -8.80 -0.59 14.92
C LEU A 121 -9.55 -1.27 13.77
N ALA A 122 -9.33 -2.57 13.58
CA ALA A 122 -10.03 -3.37 12.57
C ALA A 122 -11.56 -3.30 12.76
N GLN A 123 -12.04 -3.40 14.04
CA GLN A 123 -13.46 -3.27 14.31
C GLN A 123 -14.01 -1.88 13.92
N ILE A 124 -13.21 -0.82 14.10
CA ILE A 124 -13.62 0.53 13.67
C ILE A 124 -13.75 0.59 12.15
N TYR A 125 -12.73 0.17 11.39
CA TYR A 125 -12.75 0.24 9.94
C TYR A 125 -13.85 -0.60 9.31
N LYS A 126 -14.21 -1.74 9.90
CA LYS A 126 -15.37 -2.55 9.47
C LYS A 126 -16.70 -1.82 9.56
N THR A 127 -16.81 -0.75 10.37
CA THR A 127 -18.04 0.06 10.44
C THR A 127 -18.13 1.12 9.34
N GLY A 128 -17.06 1.32 8.56
CA GLY A 128 -17.04 2.29 7.45
C GLY A 128 -18.06 1.94 6.37
N LYS A 129 -18.79 2.96 5.92
CA LYS A 129 -19.86 2.78 4.93
C LYS A 129 -19.33 2.28 3.59
N TYR A 130 -18.13 2.69 3.20
CA TYR A 130 -17.48 2.32 1.93
C TYR A 130 -16.20 1.50 2.14
N CYS A 131 -15.94 1.05 3.37
CA CYS A 131 -14.75 0.27 3.71
C CYS A 131 -14.97 -1.21 3.44
N ILE A 132 -14.11 -1.80 2.60
CA ILE A 132 -14.02 -3.24 2.38
C ILE A 132 -12.85 -3.74 3.22
N PHE A 133 -13.14 -4.32 4.38
CA PHE A 133 -12.11 -4.76 5.30
C PHE A 133 -12.58 -5.94 6.15
N THR A 134 -11.67 -6.85 6.42
CA THR A 134 -11.82 -7.90 7.44
C THR A 134 -10.49 -8.12 8.15
N GLU A 135 -10.55 -8.51 9.42
CA GLU A 135 -9.35 -8.87 10.17
C GLU A 135 -8.65 -10.13 9.65
N GLY A 136 -9.36 -10.96 8.87
CA GLY A 136 -8.84 -12.23 8.39
C GLY A 136 -8.91 -13.33 9.44
N ARG A 137 -8.00 -14.30 9.35
CA ARG A 137 -7.88 -15.43 10.29
C ARG A 137 -7.08 -15.01 11.52
N LYS A 138 -7.59 -15.34 12.70
CA LYS A 138 -6.89 -15.08 13.97
C LYS A 138 -5.63 -15.92 14.16
N GLU A 139 -5.54 -17.04 13.46
CA GLU A 139 -4.43 -17.98 13.53
C GLU A 139 -3.22 -17.51 12.69
N LEU A 140 -3.41 -16.52 11.82
CA LEU A 140 -2.33 -15.91 11.04
C LEU A 140 -1.70 -14.75 11.79
N THR A 141 -0.40 -14.61 11.65
CA THR A 141 0.34 -13.43 12.12
C THR A 141 -0.23 -12.17 11.46
N GLY A 142 -0.37 -11.10 12.25
CA GLY A 142 -0.90 -9.81 11.78
C GLY A 142 -2.41 -9.76 11.64
N VAL A 143 -2.93 -8.58 11.31
CA VAL A 143 -4.37 -8.27 11.22
C VAL A 143 -4.68 -7.64 9.88
N GLY A 144 -5.69 -8.17 9.18
CA GLY A 144 -6.07 -7.65 7.87
C GLY A 144 -5.36 -8.37 6.71
N ASN A 145 -5.20 -9.71 6.85
CA ASN A 145 -4.75 -10.56 5.76
C ASN A 145 -5.98 -11.11 5.03
N PHE A 146 -6.27 -10.59 3.83
CA PHE A 146 -7.46 -10.98 3.08
C PHE A 146 -7.33 -10.71 1.56
N PHE A 147 -8.30 -11.24 0.81
CA PHE A 147 -8.40 -11.07 -0.63
C PHE A 147 -9.62 -10.24 -1.00
N ILE A 148 -9.46 -9.37 -2.00
CA ILE A 148 -10.56 -8.79 -2.78
C ILE A 148 -10.38 -9.27 -4.22
N ASN A 149 -11.20 -10.22 -4.65
CA ASN A 149 -11.16 -10.72 -6.01
C ASN A 149 -12.03 -9.83 -6.90
N LEU A 150 -11.44 -9.06 -7.79
CA LEU A 150 -12.17 -8.40 -8.84
C LEU A 150 -12.65 -9.46 -9.82
N ALA A 151 -13.97 -9.55 -10.03
CA ALA A 151 -14.60 -10.55 -10.87
C ALA A 151 -15.54 -9.91 -11.90
N ASP A 152 -15.84 -10.63 -12.98
CA ASP A 152 -16.89 -10.23 -13.92
C ASP A 152 -18.29 -10.62 -13.38
N SER A 153 -19.33 -10.27 -14.15
CA SER A 153 -20.73 -10.59 -13.82
C SER A 153 -21.03 -12.09 -13.75
N ASP A 154 -20.21 -12.91 -14.41
CA ASP A 154 -20.35 -14.36 -14.40
C ASP A 154 -19.62 -15.01 -13.20
N GLY A 155 -18.95 -14.20 -12.39
CA GLY A 155 -18.18 -14.62 -11.21
C GLY A 155 -16.77 -15.10 -11.51
N ASN A 156 -16.28 -14.94 -12.75
CA ASN A 156 -14.90 -15.27 -13.10
C ASN A 156 -13.95 -14.25 -12.50
N VAL A 157 -12.97 -14.71 -11.72
CA VAL A 157 -11.97 -13.84 -11.11
C VAL A 157 -11.03 -13.31 -12.19
N LEU A 158 -10.98 -11.99 -12.32
CA LEU A 158 -10.15 -11.27 -13.28
C LEU A 158 -8.81 -10.82 -12.69
N LEU A 159 -8.83 -10.37 -11.41
CA LEU A 159 -7.65 -9.82 -10.73
C LEU A 159 -7.81 -9.92 -9.22
N PRO A 160 -7.14 -10.86 -8.55
CA PRO A 160 -7.05 -10.88 -7.10
C PRO A 160 -6.20 -9.72 -6.56
N LEU A 161 -6.72 -8.99 -5.57
CA LEU A 161 -6.00 -8.03 -4.75
C LEU A 161 -5.76 -8.67 -3.39
N VAL A 162 -4.51 -8.83 -3.02
CA VAL A 162 -4.09 -9.46 -1.74
C VAL A 162 -3.68 -8.36 -0.78
N MET A 163 -4.40 -8.24 0.33
CA MET A 163 -4.05 -7.36 1.45
C MET A 163 -3.24 -8.16 2.46
N LEU A 164 -2.07 -7.68 2.83
CA LEU A 164 -1.16 -8.33 3.78
C LEU A 164 -0.70 -7.34 4.85
N ASP A 165 -0.86 -7.71 6.12
CA ASP A 165 -0.21 -6.99 7.21
C ASP A 165 1.29 -7.34 7.21
N SER A 166 2.15 -6.36 6.94
CA SER A 166 3.61 -6.52 7.03
C SER A 166 4.14 -6.38 8.46
N ASN A 167 3.23 -6.39 9.43
CA ASN A 167 3.48 -6.25 10.86
C ASN A 167 4.04 -4.86 11.24
N MET A 168 4.75 -4.74 12.36
CA MET A 168 5.27 -3.45 12.84
C MET A 168 6.76 -3.54 13.11
N TYR A 169 7.10 -4.11 14.25
CA TYR A 169 8.48 -4.28 14.74
C TYR A 169 8.67 -5.74 15.13
N GLY A 170 9.88 -6.26 14.93
CA GLY A 170 10.22 -7.61 15.37
C GLY A 170 10.18 -7.78 16.88
N ASP A 171 10.38 -9.00 17.35
CA ASP A 171 10.41 -9.36 18.77
C ASP A 171 11.40 -8.47 19.53
N GLY A 172 10.94 -7.73 20.54
CA GLY A 172 11.73 -6.75 21.28
C GLY A 172 11.54 -5.30 20.84
N GLY A 173 10.68 -5.04 19.83
CA GLY A 173 10.28 -3.71 19.37
C GLY A 173 11.38 -2.99 18.57
N TRP A 174 11.08 -1.75 18.18
CA TRP A 174 11.95 -0.89 17.35
C TRP A 174 13.41 -0.83 17.78
N PHE A 175 13.68 -0.66 19.08
CA PHE A 175 15.04 -0.45 19.58
C PHE A 175 15.94 -1.69 19.44
N TYR A 176 15.37 -2.90 19.51
CA TYR A 176 16.13 -4.15 19.53
C TYR A 176 16.09 -4.91 18.21
N SER A 177 14.96 -4.92 17.53
CA SER A 177 14.74 -5.79 16.39
C SER A 177 14.58 -5.05 15.06
N GLY A 178 14.20 -3.75 15.08
CA GLY A 178 13.87 -2.99 13.88
C GLY A 178 12.53 -3.45 13.28
N PHE A 179 12.33 -3.16 12.00
CA PHE A 179 11.07 -3.49 11.31
C PHE A 179 10.88 -5.00 11.15
N ASP A 180 9.62 -5.43 11.22
CA ASP A 180 9.22 -6.80 10.98
C ASP A 180 8.95 -7.05 9.46
N ARG A 181 8.31 -8.14 9.13
CA ARG A 181 8.06 -8.58 7.75
C ARG A 181 6.73 -9.32 7.64
N ILE A 182 6.36 -9.72 6.43
CA ILE A 182 5.32 -10.73 6.19
C ILE A 182 5.90 -12.09 6.62
N HIS A 183 5.26 -12.76 7.59
CA HIS A 183 5.70 -14.02 8.18
C HIS A 183 5.35 -15.23 7.31
N ASP A 184 6.03 -16.35 7.56
CA ASP A 184 5.92 -17.54 6.72
C ASP A 184 4.52 -18.16 6.73
N ASP A 185 3.77 -18.09 7.83
CA ASP A 185 2.38 -18.52 7.92
C ASP A 185 1.45 -17.69 7.00
N GLN A 186 1.66 -16.36 6.94
CA GLN A 186 0.96 -15.46 6.01
C GLN A 186 1.33 -15.79 4.55
N VAL A 187 2.61 -16.08 4.30
CA VAL A 187 3.11 -16.45 2.97
C VAL A 187 2.49 -17.75 2.50
N ASP A 188 2.52 -18.79 3.33
CA ASP A 188 1.96 -20.11 2.99
C ASP A 188 0.46 -20.02 2.74
N TRP A 189 -0.28 -19.31 3.59
CA TRP A 189 -1.70 -19.03 3.38
C TRP A 189 -1.97 -18.33 2.04
N CYS A 190 -1.24 -17.26 1.76
CA CYS A 190 -1.39 -16.49 0.53
C CYS A 190 -1.09 -17.34 -0.71
N MET A 191 0.04 -18.05 -0.73
CA MET A 191 0.45 -18.88 -1.85
C MET A 191 -0.52 -20.03 -2.08
N ASN A 192 -1.06 -20.65 -1.03
CA ASN A 192 -2.07 -21.71 -1.14
C ASN A 192 -3.36 -21.21 -1.81
N LYS A 193 -3.87 -20.02 -1.40
CA LYS A 193 -5.05 -19.42 -2.05
C LYS A 193 -4.79 -19.09 -3.52
N LEU A 194 -3.63 -18.49 -3.83
CA LEU A 194 -3.25 -18.16 -5.21
C LEU A 194 -3.07 -19.41 -6.08
N THR A 195 -2.50 -20.47 -5.53
CA THR A 195 -2.38 -21.78 -6.21
C THR A 195 -3.75 -22.34 -6.55
N ASN A 196 -4.73 -22.23 -5.66
CA ASN A 196 -6.09 -22.68 -5.95
C ASN A 196 -6.78 -21.85 -7.02
N LEU A 197 -6.59 -20.54 -7.02
CA LEU A 197 -7.07 -19.67 -8.12
C LEU A 197 -6.41 -20.03 -9.45
N LYS A 198 -5.11 -20.33 -9.45
CA LYS A 198 -4.36 -20.74 -10.64
C LYS A 198 -4.82 -22.06 -11.23
N LYS A 199 -5.32 -23.00 -10.39
CA LYS A 199 -5.93 -24.26 -10.88
C LYS A 199 -7.21 -23.99 -11.69
N CYS A 200 -7.99 -22.97 -11.30
CA CYS A 200 -9.21 -22.58 -11.99
C CYS A 200 -8.92 -21.71 -13.23
N ASN A 201 -7.91 -20.85 -13.14
CA ASN A 201 -7.49 -19.96 -14.23
C ASN A 201 -5.95 -19.93 -14.27
N PRO A 202 -5.29 -20.74 -15.15
CA PRO A 202 -3.83 -20.82 -15.23
C PRO A 202 -3.12 -19.49 -15.53
N ASP A 203 -3.79 -18.55 -16.19
CA ASP A 203 -3.26 -17.25 -16.59
C ASP A 203 -3.54 -16.15 -15.55
N ILE A 204 -4.15 -16.49 -14.41
CA ILE A 204 -4.50 -15.53 -13.37
C ILE A 204 -3.26 -14.78 -12.87
N LYS A 205 -3.40 -13.47 -12.71
CA LYS A 205 -2.37 -12.60 -12.17
C LYS A 205 -2.95 -11.84 -10.99
N ALA A 206 -2.13 -11.59 -9.96
CA ALA A 206 -2.55 -10.93 -8.73
C ALA A 206 -1.68 -9.72 -8.39
N MET A 207 -2.24 -8.83 -7.58
CA MET A 207 -1.54 -7.72 -6.94
C MET A 207 -1.47 -7.96 -5.43
N ALA A 208 -0.35 -7.59 -4.80
CA ALA A 208 -0.20 -7.60 -3.36
C ALA A 208 0.02 -6.18 -2.84
N PHE A 209 -0.68 -5.84 -1.75
CA PHE A 209 -0.60 -4.56 -1.07
C PHE A 209 -0.20 -4.79 0.38
N PHE A 210 0.82 -4.12 0.83
CA PHE A 210 1.36 -4.18 2.18
C PHE A 210 2.09 -2.86 2.48
N HIS A 211 2.56 -2.68 3.72
CA HIS A 211 3.20 -1.43 4.09
C HIS A 211 4.72 -1.45 3.90
N MET A 212 5.42 -2.36 4.59
CA MET A 212 6.89 -2.40 4.57
C MET A 212 7.44 -3.12 3.35
N PRO A 213 8.44 -2.55 2.65
CA PRO A 213 9.01 -3.13 1.44
C PRO A 213 9.77 -4.43 1.72
N PRO A 214 9.75 -5.41 0.79
CA PRO A 214 10.61 -6.58 0.90
C PRO A 214 12.08 -6.22 0.67
N ALA A 215 13.00 -6.96 1.28
CA ALA A 215 14.44 -6.70 1.19
C ALA A 215 14.97 -6.76 -0.25
N GLU A 216 14.31 -7.52 -1.11
CA GLU A 216 14.62 -7.67 -2.53
C GLU A 216 14.45 -6.37 -3.31
N PHE A 217 13.68 -5.41 -2.80
CA PHE A 217 13.58 -4.08 -3.43
C PHE A 217 14.94 -3.35 -3.42
N LYS A 218 15.65 -3.42 -2.28
CA LYS A 218 17.01 -2.87 -2.16
C LYS A 218 18.01 -3.62 -3.04
N GLU A 219 17.90 -4.95 -3.12
CA GLU A 219 18.73 -5.79 -4.00
C GLU A 219 18.52 -5.36 -5.47
N ALA A 220 17.27 -5.29 -5.92
CA ALA A 220 16.92 -4.89 -7.28
C ALA A 220 17.43 -3.48 -7.61
N TYR A 221 17.27 -2.52 -6.70
CA TYR A 221 17.78 -1.16 -6.87
C TYR A 221 19.30 -1.13 -7.06
N ARG A 222 20.06 -1.89 -6.24
CA ARG A 222 21.51 -1.99 -6.39
C ARG A 222 21.91 -2.59 -7.73
N LYS A 223 21.25 -3.64 -8.17
CA LYS A 223 21.45 -4.26 -9.49
C LYS A 223 21.18 -3.26 -10.63
N MET A 224 20.09 -2.53 -10.54
CA MET A 224 19.74 -1.48 -11.51
C MET A 224 20.84 -0.42 -11.61
N LYS A 225 21.38 0.05 -10.47
CA LYS A 225 22.49 1.03 -10.46
C LYS A 225 23.78 0.51 -11.11
N LEU A 226 24.00 -0.79 -11.05
CA LEU A 226 25.14 -1.46 -11.71
C LEU A 226 24.88 -1.78 -13.19
N GLY A 227 23.71 -1.42 -13.73
CA GLY A 227 23.35 -1.67 -15.12
C GLY A 227 22.94 -3.11 -15.41
N ASP A 228 22.56 -3.90 -14.38
CA ASP A 228 22.10 -5.28 -14.55
C ASP A 228 20.75 -5.28 -15.29
N LYS A 229 20.76 -5.90 -16.48
CA LYS A 229 19.60 -5.99 -17.37
C LYS A 229 18.46 -6.89 -16.85
N SER A 230 18.69 -7.64 -15.77
CA SER A 230 17.64 -8.42 -15.10
C SER A 230 16.64 -7.55 -14.34
N VAL A 231 16.92 -6.24 -14.18
CA VAL A 231 16.04 -5.27 -13.56
C VAL A 231 15.60 -4.24 -14.60
N ILE A 232 14.28 -4.03 -14.69
CA ILE A 232 13.70 -3.08 -15.65
C ILE A 232 13.13 -1.90 -14.87
N TYR A 233 13.74 -0.73 -15.01
CA TYR A 233 13.21 0.52 -14.45
C TYR A 233 11.88 0.89 -15.10
N GLN A 234 10.92 1.32 -14.29
CA GLN A 234 9.62 1.81 -14.74
C GLN A 234 9.49 3.32 -14.54
N HIS A 235 9.53 3.78 -13.31
CA HIS A 235 9.45 5.20 -12.96
C HIS A 235 9.91 5.46 -11.52
N GLY A 236 9.98 6.74 -11.14
CA GLY A 236 10.25 7.18 -9.77
C GLY A 236 11.72 7.14 -9.37
N SER A 237 12.00 7.27 -8.09
CA SER A 237 13.37 7.33 -7.55
C SER A 237 13.42 6.89 -6.10
N ILE A 238 14.63 6.62 -5.62
CA ILE A 238 14.97 6.52 -4.20
C ILE A 238 15.54 7.89 -3.79
N ALA A 239 14.81 8.59 -2.92
CA ALA A 239 15.15 9.93 -2.47
C ALA A 239 15.35 10.04 -0.95
N GLU A 240 15.21 8.93 -0.22
CA GLU A 240 15.58 8.87 1.19
C GLU A 240 17.09 9.12 1.37
N LYS A 241 17.46 9.79 2.48
CA LYS A 241 18.84 10.12 2.78
C LYS A 241 19.73 8.86 2.79
N ASN A 242 20.87 8.95 2.11
CA ASN A 242 21.82 7.85 1.93
C ASN A 242 21.21 6.61 1.23
N GLU A 243 20.23 6.82 0.35
CA GLU A 243 19.52 5.74 -0.34
C GLU A 243 18.99 4.69 0.66
N TYR A 244 18.34 5.18 1.73
CA TYR A 244 17.80 4.34 2.78
C TYR A 244 16.61 3.53 2.28
N PHE A 245 16.51 2.30 2.80
CA PHE A 245 15.38 1.39 2.65
C PHE A 245 14.97 0.89 4.03
N GLY A 246 13.74 1.15 4.42
CA GLY A 246 13.10 0.70 5.65
C GLY A 246 12.72 -0.78 5.59
N ILE A 247 13.67 -1.64 5.25
CA ILE A 247 13.46 -3.08 5.15
C ILE A 247 13.70 -3.77 6.49
N SER A 248 13.04 -4.91 6.68
CA SER A 248 13.30 -5.79 7.82
C SER A 248 14.75 -6.26 7.85
N LYS A 249 15.30 -6.42 9.05
CA LYS A 249 16.57 -7.13 9.27
C LYS A 249 16.40 -8.65 9.17
N PHE A 250 15.18 -9.15 9.31
CA PHE A 250 14.88 -10.57 9.23
C PHE A 250 14.69 -10.96 7.76
N LYS A 251 15.21 -12.13 7.41
CA LYS A 251 15.03 -12.68 6.06
C LYS A 251 13.57 -13.10 5.87
N GLY A 252 12.87 -12.47 4.93
CA GLY A 252 11.53 -12.86 4.51
C GLY A 252 11.58 -13.86 3.35
N THR A 253 10.52 -14.67 3.21
CA THR A 253 10.36 -15.63 2.11
C THR A 253 9.35 -15.16 1.06
N PHE A 254 8.54 -14.15 1.36
CA PHE A 254 7.39 -13.71 0.57
C PHE A 254 7.73 -13.45 -0.91
N PHE A 255 8.77 -12.65 -1.20
CA PHE A 255 9.13 -12.32 -2.57
C PHE A 255 9.55 -13.56 -3.38
N ASN A 256 10.40 -14.41 -2.81
CA ASN A 256 10.87 -15.60 -3.52
C ASN A 256 9.74 -16.61 -3.74
N LYS A 257 8.86 -16.80 -2.75
CA LYS A 257 7.66 -17.65 -2.88
C LYS A 257 6.67 -17.08 -3.90
N ALA A 258 6.52 -15.77 -4.00
CA ALA A 258 5.71 -15.13 -5.03
C ALA A 258 6.30 -15.35 -6.45
N VAL A 259 7.62 -15.28 -6.60
CA VAL A 259 8.31 -15.61 -7.86
C VAL A 259 8.08 -17.07 -8.24
N GLU A 260 8.27 -18.01 -7.31
CA GLU A 260 8.05 -19.45 -7.52
C GLU A 260 6.60 -19.77 -7.91
N ASN A 261 5.62 -19.20 -7.20
CA ASN A 261 4.20 -19.38 -7.46
C ASN A 261 3.78 -18.78 -8.82
N GLY A 262 4.36 -17.64 -9.19
CA GLY A 262 4.21 -17.00 -10.49
C GLY A 262 2.89 -16.25 -10.71
N VAL A 263 1.99 -16.17 -9.71
CA VAL A 263 0.70 -15.48 -9.81
C VAL A 263 0.82 -13.99 -9.47
N ILE A 264 1.53 -13.63 -8.40
CA ILE A 264 1.76 -12.21 -8.06
C ILE A 264 2.69 -11.59 -9.10
N LYS A 265 2.20 -10.54 -9.76
CA LYS A 265 2.97 -9.78 -10.76
C LYS A 265 3.22 -8.34 -10.35
N TRP A 266 2.50 -7.83 -9.35
CA TRP A 266 2.64 -6.47 -8.85
C TRP A 266 2.63 -6.47 -7.32
N MET A 267 3.56 -5.72 -6.73
CA MET A 267 3.67 -5.48 -5.30
C MET A 267 3.69 -3.97 -5.05
N PHE A 268 2.87 -3.51 -4.13
CA PHE A 268 2.72 -2.11 -3.77
C PHE A 268 2.97 -1.94 -2.28
N CYS A 269 3.90 -1.06 -1.93
CA CYS A 269 4.26 -0.74 -0.54
C CYS A 269 4.28 0.78 -0.29
N GLY A 270 4.46 1.17 0.97
CA GLY A 270 4.70 2.53 1.43
C GLY A 270 5.97 2.60 2.27
N HIS A 271 5.87 3.18 3.48
CA HIS A 271 6.87 3.19 4.54
C HIS A 271 8.05 4.17 4.35
N ASP A 272 8.68 4.19 3.20
CA ASP A 272 9.78 5.12 2.90
C ASP A 272 9.22 6.34 2.19
N HIS A 273 9.05 7.45 2.92
CA HIS A 273 8.20 8.58 2.50
C HIS A 273 8.72 9.36 1.28
N LEU A 274 10.03 9.31 1.02
CA LEU A 274 10.63 10.01 -0.11
C LEU A 274 10.89 9.08 -1.30
N ASN A 275 10.65 7.77 -1.15
CA ASN A 275 10.84 6.80 -2.21
C ASN A 275 9.58 6.69 -3.09
N THR A 276 9.77 6.66 -4.40
CA THR A 276 8.68 6.54 -5.39
C THR A 276 9.03 5.56 -6.49
N LEU A 277 10.12 4.80 -6.31
CA LEU A 277 10.68 3.90 -7.33
C LEU A 277 9.70 2.78 -7.69
N SER A 278 9.56 2.53 -8.97
CA SER A 278 8.94 1.34 -9.53
C SER A 278 9.91 0.65 -10.48
N LEU A 279 10.09 -0.65 -10.31
CA LEU A 279 10.95 -1.49 -11.13
C LEU A 279 10.41 -2.91 -11.24
N ILE A 280 10.80 -3.63 -12.30
CA ILE A 280 10.49 -5.05 -12.46
C ILE A 280 11.75 -5.86 -12.15
N TYR A 281 11.63 -6.81 -11.23
CA TYR A 281 12.68 -7.75 -10.88
C TYR A 281 12.12 -9.17 -10.77
N LYS A 282 12.78 -10.14 -11.40
CA LYS A 282 12.31 -11.55 -11.46
C LYS A 282 10.83 -11.68 -11.88
N GLY A 283 10.37 -10.81 -12.80
CA GLY A 283 9.01 -10.85 -13.34
C GLY A 283 7.93 -10.27 -12.43
N ILE A 284 8.31 -9.61 -11.33
CA ILE A 284 7.40 -8.89 -10.42
C ILE A 284 7.71 -7.39 -10.47
N GLN A 285 6.73 -6.56 -10.76
CA GLN A 285 6.83 -5.11 -10.62
C GLN A 285 6.63 -4.74 -9.15
N MET A 286 7.67 -4.18 -8.53
CA MET A 286 7.64 -3.63 -7.18
C MET A 286 7.54 -2.11 -7.26
N THR A 287 6.63 -1.51 -6.51
CA THR A 287 6.33 -0.08 -6.57
C THR A 287 6.19 0.51 -5.16
N TYR A 288 7.01 1.51 -4.85
CA TYR A 288 6.73 2.41 -3.75
C TYR A 288 5.58 3.35 -4.12
N GLY A 289 4.53 3.37 -3.30
CA GLY A 289 3.48 4.36 -3.39
C GLY A 289 4.01 5.75 -3.08
N MET A 290 3.46 6.78 -3.75
CA MET A 290 3.75 8.15 -3.40
C MET A 290 3.14 8.50 -2.04
N SER A 291 3.97 8.94 -1.10
CA SER A 291 3.55 9.33 0.25
C SER A 291 2.74 10.63 0.24
N ILE A 292 1.84 10.76 1.22
CA ILE A 292 1.09 12.02 1.48
C ILE A 292 1.75 12.84 2.59
N ASP A 293 2.60 12.26 3.39
CA ASP A 293 3.07 12.73 4.69
C ASP A 293 3.43 14.24 4.76
N TYR A 294 2.93 14.88 5.83
CA TYR A 294 3.29 16.23 6.27
C TYR A 294 3.79 16.25 7.72
N LEU A 295 3.76 15.11 8.44
CA LEU A 295 3.95 15.05 9.88
C LEU A 295 5.08 14.15 10.34
N GLY A 296 5.32 13.03 9.65
CA GLY A 296 6.19 11.94 10.09
C GLY A 296 7.65 12.36 10.29
N TYR A 297 8.25 13.03 9.32
CA TYR A 297 9.65 13.48 9.40
C TYR A 297 9.77 14.97 9.74
N LYS A 298 10.94 15.32 10.28
CA LYS A 298 11.33 16.74 10.42
C LYS A 298 11.46 17.33 9.02
N ASP A 299 10.84 18.49 8.80
CA ASP A 299 10.87 19.25 7.54
C ASP A 299 10.22 18.53 6.34
N ILE A 300 9.53 17.40 6.53
CA ILE A 300 8.83 16.69 5.46
C ILE A 300 7.77 17.58 4.78
N ASP A 301 7.17 18.49 5.51
CA ASP A 301 6.20 19.46 5.00
C ASP A 301 6.79 20.48 4.00
N LYS A 302 8.12 20.60 3.93
CA LYS A 302 8.85 21.44 2.97
C LYS A 302 9.20 20.73 1.66
N SER A 303 9.09 19.39 1.61
CA SER A 303 9.32 18.60 0.40
C SER A 303 8.02 18.45 -0.40
N TYR A 304 8.11 18.52 -1.73
CA TYR A 304 6.94 18.47 -2.63
C TYR A 304 6.98 17.31 -3.61
N ILE A 305 8.15 16.80 -3.92
CA ILE A 305 8.38 15.89 -5.06
C ILE A 305 7.70 14.54 -4.85
N GLN A 306 7.72 14.01 -3.61
CA GLN A 306 7.20 12.69 -3.29
C GLN A 306 5.68 12.64 -3.18
N ARG A 307 4.99 13.79 -2.97
CA ARG A 307 3.56 13.77 -2.65
C ARG A 307 2.68 13.46 -3.83
N GLY A 308 1.84 12.47 -3.64
CA GLY A 308 0.92 12.05 -4.68
C GLY A 308 0.16 10.79 -4.31
N GLY A 309 -0.32 10.10 -5.33
CA GLY A 309 -0.87 8.76 -5.26
C GLY A 309 -0.31 7.93 -6.40
N THR A 310 -0.47 6.62 -6.32
CA THR A 310 -0.15 5.69 -7.40
C THR A 310 -1.43 5.20 -8.03
N LEU A 311 -1.64 5.48 -9.30
CA LEU A 311 -2.81 5.03 -10.05
C LEU A 311 -2.48 3.72 -10.78
N ILE A 312 -3.25 2.69 -10.48
CA ILE A 312 -3.19 1.38 -11.09
C ILE A 312 -4.43 1.23 -11.95
N THR A 313 -4.28 1.07 -13.25
CA THR A 313 -5.40 0.91 -14.17
C THR A 313 -5.38 -0.49 -14.76
N ARG A 314 -6.41 -1.29 -14.44
CA ARG A 314 -6.74 -2.48 -15.22
C ARG A 314 -7.49 -2.02 -16.45
N LYS A 315 -6.87 -2.20 -17.61
CA LYS A 315 -7.51 -1.92 -18.90
C LYS A 315 -8.55 -2.98 -19.23
N SER A 316 -9.52 -2.65 -20.08
CA SER A 316 -10.53 -3.60 -20.57
C SER A 316 -9.91 -4.85 -21.22
N ASP A 317 -8.75 -4.74 -21.83
CA ASP A 317 -8.00 -5.85 -22.42
C ASP A 317 -7.16 -6.66 -21.40
N GLY A 318 -7.27 -6.37 -20.10
CA GLY A 318 -6.57 -7.05 -19.02
C GLY A 318 -5.16 -6.55 -18.74
N ARG A 319 -4.61 -5.63 -19.53
CA ARG A 319 -3.30 -5.01 -19.23
C ARG A 319 -3.38 -4.16 -17.97
N ILE A 320 -2.28 -4.11 -17.24
CA ILE A 320 -2.14 -3.27 -16.05
C ILE A 320 -1.17 -2.14 -16.35
N LEU A 321 -1.60 -0.91 -16.08
CA LEU A 321 -0.76 0.28 -16.13
C LEU A 321 -0.60 0.84 -14.72
N VAL A 322 0.65 1.14 -14.34
CA VAL A 322 0.99 1.77 -13.06
C VAL A 322 1.61 3.13 -13.33
N SER A 323 1.03 4.17 -12.76
CA SER A 323 1.48 5.54 -12.98
C SER A 323 1.42 6.38 -11.71
N MET A 324 2.30 7.36 -11.60
CA MET A 324 2.29 8.34 -10.54
C MET A 324 1.21 9.41 -10.80
N VAL A 325 0.52 9.82 -9.74
CA VAL A 325 -0.39 10.97 -9.71
C VAL A 325 0.17 12.00 -8.73
N PRO A 326 1.16 12.80 -9.13
CA PRO A 326 1.77 13.77 -8.24
C PRO A 326 0.79 14.88 -7.87
N LEU A 327 0.89 15.36 -6.62
CA LEU A 327 0.09 16.48 -6.11
C LEU A 327 0.42 17.80 -6.84
N GLY A 328 1.70 18.04 -7.10
CA GLY A 328 2.19 19.19 -7.87
C GLY A 328 2.39 18.87 -9.36
N ALA A 329 2.83 19.86 -10.14
CA ALA A 329 3.30 19.61 -11.50
C ALA A 329 4.61 18.82 -11.46
N VAL A 330 4.74 17.81 -12.33
CA VAL A 330 6.02 17.10 -12.50
C VAL A 330 6.99 18.09 -13.16
N ILE A 331 7.95 18.59 -12.39
CA ILE A 331 9.12 19.24 -12.98
C ILE A 331 9.93 18.12 -13.62
N SER A 332 9.86 17.98 -14.94
CA SER A 332 10.71 17.04 -15.67
C SER A 332 12.15 17.49 -15.48
N THR A 333 12.88 16.87 -14.57
CA THR A 333 14.33 16.97 -14.54
C THR A 333 14.85 16.23 -15.75
N ARG A 334 15.04 16.96 -16.88
CA ARG A 334 15.93 16.50 -17.94
C ARG A 334 17.30 16.26 -17.29
N VAL A 335 17.72 15.03 -17.24
CA VAL A 335 19.12 14.69 -16.97
C VAL A 335 19.93 15.38 -18.08
N SER A 336 20.59 16.48 -17.73
CA SER A 336 21.52 17.15 -18.60
C SER A 336 22.71 16.21 -18.79
N GLY A 337 22.71 15.46 -19.90
CA GLY A 337 23.89 14.75 -20.35
C GLY A 337 25.03 15.76 -20.52
N LYS A 338 26.12 15.59 -19.74
CA LYS A 338 27.36 16.29 -20.00
C LYS A 338 27.80 15.95 -21.43
N LYS A 339 27.73 16.91 -22.33
CA LYS A 339 28.48 16.84 -23.57
C LYS A 339 29.95 16.89 -23.19
N ASN A 340 30.66 15.78 -23.35
CA ASN A 340 32.10 15.79 -23.45
C ASN A 340 32.44 16.66 -24.66
N LYS A 341 33.16 17.75 -24.43
CA LYS A 341 33.88 18.47 -25.46
C LYS A 341 35.22 17.75 -25.61
N GLU A 342 35.48 17.30 -26.83
CA GLU A 342 36.83 17.04 -27.33
C GLU A 342 37.74 18.26 -27.23
#